data_95831ebd477e4be6ecd1afee8635b49c
#
_entry.id   95831ebd477e4be6ecd1afee8635b49c
#
_cell.length_a   1.000
_cell.length_b   1.000
_cell.length_c   1.000
_cell.angle_alpha   90.00
_cell.angle_beta   90.00
_cell.angle_gamma   90.00
#
_symmetry.space_group_name_H-M   'P 1'
#
loop_
_entity.id
_entity.type
_entity.pdbx_description
1 polymer ?
#
loop_
_entity_poly.entity_id
_entity_poly.type
_entity_poly.pdbx_seq_one_letter_code
_entity_poly.pdbx_strand_id
1 'polypeptide(L)'
;YVNFHSEYLRGDQVSMNFLGSLATKLHEDTIMILPLKAKRLFEKRALFPKNKKMYVYVKGFMNKSRPNGIDLSGTVPTPMSVSVMCLMAALYMGFDPIYLLGLEHSWLATLPKVEFAHFSDEQSSQFLDRNQEETYEKNIELTHILFKNYRLIKESTRAKIYNLTPNSYLDVFPFKKYEDVIR
;
A
#
# COMPACT_ATOMS: atom_id res chain seq x y z
N TYR A 1 -3.41 -9.09 7.51
CA TYR A 1 -2.12 -8.70 6.93
C TYR A 1 -1.89 -7.22 7.16
N VAL A 2 -0.65 -6.85 7.44
CA VAL A 2 -0.23 -5.46 7.62
C VAL A 2 1.02 -5.22 6.80
N ASN A 3 1.06 -4.08 6.11
CA ASN A 3 2.23 -3.57 5.42
C ASN A 3 2.56 -2.17 5.93
N PHE A 4 3.83 -1.76 5.86
CA PHE A 4 4.29 -0.49 6.40
C PHE A 4 4.93 0.37 5.31
N HIS A 5 4.66 1.66 5.36
CA HIS A 5 5.42 2.64 4.63
C HIS A 5 6.87 2.70 5.14
N SER A 6 7.83 2.93 4.25
CA SER A 6 9.26 2.89 4.61
C SER A 6 9.66 3.90 5.69
N GLU A 7 8.90 4.96 5.88
CA GLU A 7 9.13 5.98 6.91
C GLU A 7 9.00 5.41 8.33
N TYR A 8 8.03 4.53 8.56
CA TYR A 8 7.86 3.87 9.85
C TYR A 8 8.93 2.81 10.16
N LEU A 9 9.85 2.58 9.23
CA LEU A 9 10.92 1.59 9.36
C LEU A 9 12.30 2.22 9.57
N ARG A 10 12.37 3.53 9.84
CA ARG A 10 13.64 4.26 10.06
C ARG A 10 14.29 3.92 11.39
N GLY A 11 13.49 3.52 12.38
CA GLY A 11 13.97 3.21 13.74
C GLY A 11 14.23 4.45 14.61
N ASP A 12 13.79 5.63 14.17
CA ASP A 12 13.75 6.85 14.96
C ASP A 12 12.65 6.81 16.02
N GLN A 13 12.59 7.80 16.92
CA GLN A 13 11.63 7.81 18.02
C GLN A 13 10.18 7.84 17.54
N VAL A 14 9.87 8.58 16.48
CA VAL A 14 8.52 8.67 15.89
C VAL A 14 8.08 7.30 15.36
N SER A 15 8.93 6.66 14.56
CA SER A 15 8.70 5.32 14.05
C SER A 15 8.52 4.29 15.17
N MET A 16 9.32 4.38 16.22
CA MET A 16 9.26 3.44 17.37
C MET A 16 8.00 3.64 18.19
N ASN A 17 7.54 4.87 18.40
CA ASN A 17 6.27 5.17 19.08
C ASN A 17 5.08 4.61 18.29
N PHE A 18 5.06 4.82 16.96
CA PHE A 18 4.04 4.26 16.08
C PHE A 18 4.01 2.72 16.14
N LEU A 19 5.17 2.07 15.98
CA LEU A 19 5.28 0.61 16.03
C LEU A 19 4.90 0.05 17.40
N GLY A 20 5.24 0.76 18.48
CA GLY A 20 4.84 0.41 19.85
C GLY A 20 3.32 0.48 20.04
N SER A 21 2.68 1.57 19.60
CA SER A 21 1.22 1.71 19.63
C SER A 21 0.52 0.62 18.79
N LEU A 22 1.06 0.32 17.61
CA LEU A 22 0.50 -0.73 16.76
C LEU A 22 0.62 -2.12 17.39
N ALA A 23 1.74 -2.40 18.09
CA ALA A 23 1.96 -3.69 18.73
C ALA A 23 0.91 -4.02 19.81
N THR A 24 0.31 -2.99 20.43
CA THR A 24 -0.78 -3.18 21.39
C THR A 24 -2.15 -3.45 20.76
N LYS A 25 -2.30 -3.17 19.47
CA LYS A 25 -3.58 -3.26 18.76
C LYS A 25 -3.63 -4.44 17.77
N LEU A 26 -2.48 -4.97 17.36
CA LEU A 26 -2.45 -6.09 16.42
C LEU A 26 -2.77 -7.41 17.10
N HIS A 27 -3.70 -8.15 16.51
CA HIS A 27 -3.96 -9.53 16.90
C HIS A 27 -2.74 -10.41 16.57
N GLU A 28 -2.44 -11.40 17.41
CA GLU A 28 -1.24 -12.25 17.26
C GLU A 28 -1.25 -13.09 15.98
N ASP A 29 -2.43 -13.43 15.44
CA ASP A 29 -2.57 -14.14 14.16
C ASP A 29 -2.31 -13.24 12.93
N THR A 30 -2.10 -11.94 13.12
CA THR A 30 -1.81 -11.04 12.01
C THR A 30 -0.46 -11.35 11.39
N ILE A 31 -0.46 -11.62 10.07
CA ILE A 31 0.77 -11.79 9.31
C ILE A 31 1.25 -10.43 8.80
N MET A 32 2.50 -10.11 9.07
CA MET A 32 3.13 -8.85 8.69
C MET A 32 3.94 -9.06 7.42
N ILE A 33 3.66 -8.27 6.37
CA ILE A 33 4.46 -8.26 5.13
C ILE A 33 5.41 -7.06 5.21
N LEU A 34 6.69 -7.32 5.26
CA LEU A 34 7.73 -6.34 5.53
C LEU A 34 8.81 -6.36 4.45
N PRO A 35 9.39 -5.22 4.08
CA PRO A 35 10.57 -5.23 3.21
C PRO A 35 11.74 -5.89 3.93
N LEU A 36 12.53 -6.68 3.22
CA LEU A 36 13.68 -7.41 3.79
C LEU A 36 14.65 -6.50 4.55
N LYS A 37 14.81 -5.24 4.11
CA LYS A 37 15.63 -4.24 4.79
C LYS A 37 15.21 -3.96 6.24
N ALA A 38 13.93 -4.18 6.58
CA ALA A 38 13.41 -3.98 7.93
C ALA A 38 13.76 -5.14 8.88
N LYS A 39 14.17 -6.29 8.37
CA LYS A 39 14.42 -7.50 9.16
C LYS A 39 15.32 -7.24 10.37
N ARG A 40 16.47 -6.60 10.13
CA ARG A 40 17.44 -6.28 11.19
C ARG A 40 16.87 -5.41 12.31
N LEU A 41 16.01 -4.42 11.97
CA LEU A 41 15.36 -3.56 12.94
C LEU A 41 14.39 -4.38 13.82
N PHE A 42 13.54 -5.19 13.17
CA PHE A 42 12.53 -5.99 13.86
C PHE A 42 13.14 -7.06 14.76
N GLU A 43 14.21 -7.71 14.33
CA GLU A 43 14.94 -8.70 15.14
C GLU A 43 15.67 -8.05 16.31
N LYS A 44 16.45 -6.97 16.05
CA LYS A 44 17.23 -6.28 17.10
C LYS A 44 16.35 -5.68 18.20
N ARG A 45 15.15 -5.22 17.86
CA ARG A 45 14.21 -4.58 18.79
C ARG A 45 13.13 -5.53 19.31
N ALA A 46 13.17 -6.82 18.93
CA ALA A 46 12.16 -7.82 19.25
C ALA A 46 10.72 -7.31 18.97
N LEU A 47 10.53 -6.61 17.83
CA LEU A 47 9.24 -6.02 17.48
C LEU A 47 8.24 -7.11 17.09
N PHE A 48 7.02 -7.03 17.63
CA PHE A 48 5.92 -7.94 17.35
C PHE A 48 6.32 -9.42 17.50
N PRO A 49 6.78 -9.86 18.68
CA PRO A 49 7.38 -11.18 18.86
C PRO A 49 6.41 -12.33 18.55
N LYS A 50 5.12 -12.13 18.74
CA LYS A 50 4.08 -13.14 18.50
C LYS A 50 3.63 -13.22 17.03
N ASN A 51 3.80 -12.16 16.25
CA ASN A 51 3.31 -12.10 14.88
C ASN A 51 4.23 -12.79 13.89
N LYS A 52 3.65 -13.54 12.95
CA LYS A 52 4.39 -14.08 11.81
C LYS A 52 4.83 -12.95 10.88
N LYS A 53 6.07 -13.01 10.40
CA LYS A 53 6.67 -12.00 9.53
C LYS A 53 7.07 -12.64 8.21
N MET A 54 6.58 -12.09 7.11
CA MET A 54 7.01 -12.43 5.76
C MET A 54 7.86 -11.28 5.24
N TYR A 55 9.13 -11.55 4.97
CA TYR A 55 10.04 -10.55 4.45
C TYR A 55 10.13 -10.66 2.93
N VAL A 56 9.85 -9.56 2.23
CA VAL A 56 9.90 -9.47 0.78
C VAL A 56 11.11 -8.65 0.31
N TYR A 57 11.79 -9.14 -0.72
CA TYR A 57 12.92 -8.41 -1.29
C TYR A 57 12.43 -7.40 -2.32
N VAL A 58 12.34 -6.13 -1.90
CA VAL A 58 11.86 -5.03 -2.73
C VAL A 58 13.01 -4.40 -3.51
N LYS A 59 12.91 -4.36 -4.85
CA LYS A 59 13.92 -3.75 -5.73
C LYS A 59 13.32 -3.22 -7.03
N GLY A 60 13.69 -1.99 -7.35
CA GLY A 60 13.30 -1.32 -8.61
C GLY A 60 11.81 -1.04 -8.70
N PHE A 61 11.39 -0.50 -9.84
CA PHE A 61 9.98 -0.22 -10.12
C PHE A 61 9.41 -1.27 -11.09
N MET A 62 8.08 -1.44 -11.07
CA MET A 62 7.39 -2.26 -12.04
C MET A 62 7.39 -1.54 -13.39
N ASN A 63 8.06 -2.11 -14.39
CA ASN A 63 8.21 -1.52 -15.72
C ASN A 63 7.51 -2.33 -16.82
N LYS A 64 7.13 -3.58 -16.54
CA LYS A 64 6.41 -4.48 -17.43
C LYS A 64 5.52 -5.43 -16.64
N SER A 65 4.49 -5.97 -17.30
CA SER A 65 3.66 -7.04 -16.76
C SER A 65 4.47 -8.33 -16.52
N ARG A 66 3.96 -9.19 -15.66
CA ARG A 66 4.60 -10.45 -15.28
C ARG A 66 3.77 -11.64 -15.80
N PRO A 67 4.17 -12.28 -16.89
CA PRO A 67 3.36 -13.34 -17.52
C PRO A 67 3.08 -14.53 -16.60
N ASN A 68 3.96 -14.77 -15.64
CA ASN A 68 3.82 -15.86 -14.65
C ASN A 68 3.10 -15.41 -13.35
N GLY A 69 2.47 -14.23 -13.38
CA GLY A 69 1.77 -13.69 -12.22
C GLY A 69 2.66 -12.94 -11.23
N ILE A 70 2.06 -12.56 -10.11
CA ILE A 70 2.73 -11.86 -9.01
C ILE A 70 3.31 -12.90 -8.05
N ASP A 71 4.62 -12.87 -7.89
CA ASP A 71 5.35 -13.74 -6.97
C ASP A 71 6.06 -12.90 -5.89
N LEU A 72 5.73 -13.11 -4.63
CA LEU A 72 6.34 -12.44 -3.49
C LEU A 72 7.55 -13.18 -2.92
N SER A 73 7.82 -14.40 -3.37
CA SER A 73 9.00 -15.17 -2.94
C SER A 73 10.30 -14.70 -3.63
N GLY A 74 10.15 -14.04 -4.78
CA GLY A 74 11.26 -13.47 -5.54
C GLY A 74 11.47 -11.97 -5.30
N THR A 75 11.93 -11.27 -6.34
CA THR A 75 12.09 -9.81 -6.31
C THR A 75 10.75 -9.13 -6.54
N VAL A 76 10.30 -8.37 -5.55
CA VAL A 76 9.06 -7.59 -5.61
C VAL A 76 9.39 -6.16 -6.07
N PRO A 77 8.66 -5.60 -7.05
CA PRO A 77 8.83 -4.20 -7.41
C PRO A 77 8.39 -3.29 -6.26
N THR A 78 8.99 -2.12 -6.17
CA THR A 78 8.64 -1.12 -5.16
C THR A 78 7.16 -0.74 -5.31
N PRO A 79 6.32 -1.07 -4.33
CA PRO A 79 4.92 -0.65 -4.35
C PRO A 79 4.86 0.85 -4.05
N MET A 80 4.22 1.61 -4.92
CA MET A 80 4.07 3.06 -4.74
C MET A 80 3.04 3.42 -3.65
N SER A 81 2.26 2.44 -3.19
CA SER A 81 1.32 2.60 -2.08
C SER A 81 1.11 1.27 -1.35
N VAL A 82 0.57 1.36 -0.14
CA VAL A 82 0.17 0.17 0.64
C VAL A 82 -0.87 -0.66 -0.10
N SER A 83 -1.82 -0.03 -0.79
CA SER A 83 -2.86 -0.69 -1.57
C SER A 83 -2.30 -1.52 -2.73
N VAL A 84 -1.24 -1.04 -3.41
CA VAL A 84 -0.53 -1.83 -4.44
C VAL A 84 0.09 -3.09 -3.82
N MET A 85 0.72 -2.96 -2.65
CA MET A 85 1.31 -4.12 -1.96
C MET A 85 0.24 -5.11 -1.49
N CYS A 86 -0.88 -4.61 -0.95
CA CYS A 86 -2.01 -5.45 -0.55
C CYS A 86 -2.58 -6.22 -1.74
N LEU A 87 -2.72 -5.57 -2.89
CA LEU A 87 -3.20 -6.21 -4.11
C LEU A 87 -2.23 -7.29 -4.60
N MET A 88 -0.92 -7.01 -4.61
CA MET A 88 0.10 -8.02 -4.94
C MET A 88 0.05 -9.20 -3.99
N ALA A 89 -0.14 -8.95 -2.68
CA ALA A 89 -0.25 -10.00 -1.68
C ALA A 89 -1.52 -10.86 -1.89
N ALA A 90 -2.66 -10.23 -2.17
CA ALA A 90 -3.91 -10.94 -2.45
C ALA A 90 -3.79 -11.85 -3.68
N LEU A 91 -3.16 -11.36 -4.74
CA LEU A 91 -2.90 -12.15 -5.95
C LEU A 91 -1.94 -13.32 -5.69
N TYR A 92 -0.88 -13.09 -4.93
CA TYR A 92 0.07 -14.14 -4.54
C TYR A 92 -0.60 -15.23 -3.70
N MET A 93 -1.56 -14.87 -2.86
CA MET A 93 -2.37 -15.81 -2.07
C MET A 93 -3.46 -16.52 -2.89
N GLY A 94 -3.65 -16.15 -4.16
CA GLY A 94 -4.61 -16.80 -5.05
C GLY A 94 -6.06 -16.35 -4.89
N PHE A 95 -6.31 -15.17 -4.32
CA PHE A 95 -7.68 -14.64 -4.23
C PHE A 95 -8.23 -14.29 -5.62
N ASP A 96 -9.44 -14.75 -5.90
CA ASP A 96 -10.24 -14.46 -7.10
C ASP A 96 -11.72 -14.70 -6.79
N PRO A 97 -12.60 -13.71 -6.90
CA PRO A 97 -12.33 -12.31 -7.26
C PRO A 97 -11.75 -11.46 -6.11
N ILE A 98 -11.14 -10.32 -6.47
CA ILE A 98 -10.66 -9.30 -5.53
C ILE A 98 -11.52 -8.05 -5.68
N TYR A 99 -11.96 -7.50 -4.55
CA TYR A 99 -12.76 -6.28 -4.49
C TYR A 99 -12.00 -5.18 -3.76
N LEU A 100 -11.85 -4.03 -4.42
CA LEU A 100 -11.16 -2.86 -3.88
C LEU A 100 -12.20 -1.88 -3.31
N LEU A 101 -12.01 -1.43 -2.06
CA LEU A 101 -12.88 -0.47 -1.41
C LEU A 101 -12.03 0.58 -0.67
N GLY A 102 -12.45 1.84 -0.68
CA GLY A 102 -11.73 2.94 -0.04
C GLY A 102 -10.48 3.39 -0.82
N LEU A 103 -10.48 3.21 -2.15
CA LEU A 103 -9.40 3.64 -3.04
C LEU A 103 -9.88 4.78 -3.95
N GLU A 104 -10.14 5.95 -3.36
CA GLU A 104 -10.65 7.13 -4.08
C GLU A 104 -9.62 7.67 -5.07
N HIS A 105 -8.34 7.70 -4.67
CA HIS A 105 -7.23 8.30 -5.42
C HIS A 105 -7.52 9.73 -5.91
N SER A 106 -8.21 10.51 -5.08
CA SER A 106 -8.73 11.86 -5.40
C SER A 106 -7.78 13.00 -5.03
N TRP A 107 -6.59 12.71 -4.49
CA TRP A 107 -5.67 13.75 -3.99
C TRP A 107 -5.28 14.79 -5.04
N LEU A 108 -5.17 14.44 -6.33
CA LEU A 108 -4.90 15.41 -7.39
C LEU A 108 -6.03 16.43 -7.58
N ALA A 109 -7.26 16.06 -7.28
CA ALA A 109 -8.41 16.97 -7.36
C ALA A 109 -8.45 17.94 -6.18
N THR A 110 -7.80 17.63 -5.08
CA THR A 110 -7.76 18.45 -3.86
C THR A 110 -6.52 19.33 -3.75
N LEU A 111 -5.48 19.08 -4.56
CA LEU A 111 -4.31 19.95 -4.64
C LEU A 111 -4.65 21.26 -5.39
N PRO A 112 -4.21 22.43 -4.95
CA PRO A 112 -3.33 22.73 -3.82
C PRO A 112 -4.03 22.97 -2.47
N LYS A 113 -5.31 22.66 -2.34
CA LYS A 113 -6.08 22.83 -1.11
C LYS A 113 -5.82 21.65 -0.18
N VAL A 114 -4.64 21.61 0.41
CA VAL A 114 -4.06 20.47 1.17
C VAL A 114 -4.82 20.13 2.48
N GLU A 115 -6.01 20.66 2.70
CA GLU A 115 -6.64 20.51 4.01
C GLU A 115 -7.16 19.10 4.36
N PHE A 116 -7.37 18.17 3.42
CA PHE A 116 -8.12 16.93 3.76
C PHE A 116 -7.81 15.68 2.93
N ALA A 117 -6.55 15.30 2.79
CA ALA A 117 -6.23 14.05 2.09
C ALA A 117 -6.27 12.78 2.97
N HIS A 118 -6.47 12.90 4.29
CA HIS A 118 -6.42 11.77 5.23
C HIS A 118 -7.54 11.77 6.26
N PHE A 119 -7.90 10.57 6.70
CA PHE A 119 -9.03 10.25 7.57
C PHE A 119 -8.92 10.76 9.01
N SER A 120 -7.78 11.29 9.45
CA SER A 120 -7.56 11.79 10.80
C SER A 120 -6.87 13.15 10.81
N ASP A 121 -7.49 14.14 11.45
CA ASP A 121 -6.99 15.50 11.61
C ASP A 121 -5.64 15.59 12.35
N GLU A 122 -5.36 14.65 13.25
CA GLU A 122 -4.12 14.62 14.04
C GLU A 122 -2.88 14.20 13.23
N GLN A 123 -3.05 13.48 12.15
CA GLN A 123 -1.93 13.04 11.29
C GLN A 123 -1.61 14.05 10.20
N SER A 124 -2.54 14.89 9.80
CA SER A 124 -2.34 15.89 8.76
C SER A 124 -1.26 16.90 9.14
N SER A 125 -1.19 17.33 10.40
CA SER A 125 -0.19 18.29 10.87
C SER A 125 1.25 17.73 10.88
N GLN A 126 1.44 16.44 11.16
CA GLN A 126 2.76 15.79 11.13
C GLN A 126 3.25 15.48 9.71
N PHE A 127 2.33 15.35 8.76
CA PHE A 127 2.65 15.15 7.34
C PHE A 127 2.83 16.47 6.58
N LEU A 128 2.32 17.58 7.08
CA LEU A 128 2.47 18.93 6.50
C LEU A 128 3.89 19.49 6.66
N ASP A 129 4.70 18.94 7.56
CA ASP A 129 6.13 19.24 7.70
C ASP A 129 7.01 18.56 6.62
N ARG A 130 6.39 17.88 5.67
CA ARG A 130 7.07 17.40 4.46
C ARG A 130 7.38 18.61 3.59
N ASN A 131 8.67 18.87 3.45
CA ASN A 131 9.30 19.82 2.54
C ASN A 131 8.35 20.38 1.47
N GLN A 132 8.17 21.68 1.45
CA GLN A 132 7.41 22.46 0.46
C GLN A 132 7.86 22.23 -1.01
N GLU A 133 8.71 21.24 -1.27
CA GLU A 133 9.26 20.88 -2.58
C GLU A 133 8.41 19.86 -3.36
N GLU A 134 7.29 19.35 -2.82
CA GLU A 134 6.39 18.49 -3.61
C GLU A 134 5.50 19.37 -4.48
N THR A 135 6.00 19.67 -5.66
CA THR A 135 5.25 20.43 -6.67
C THR A 135 4.05 19.61 -7.18
N TYR A 136 3.03 20.31 -7.70
CA TYR A 136 1.89 19.67 -8.35
C TYR A 136 2.33 18.74 -9.49
N GLU A 137 3.34 19.16 -10.26
CA GLU A 137 3.97 18.37 -11.32
C GLU A 137 4.48 17.01 -10.80
N LYS A 138 5.22 17.02 -9.69
CA LYS A 138 5.73 15.78 -9.08
C LYS A 138 4.61 14.87 -8.59
N ASN A 139 3.53 15.41 -8.06
CA ASN A 139 2.36 14.63 -7.66
C ASN A 139 1.65 13.98 -8.86
N ILE A 140 1.59 14.67 -10.01
CA ILE A 140 1.10 14.10 -11.26
C ILE A 140 1.99 12.92 -11.69
N GLU A 141 3.32 13.09 -11.68
CA GLU A 141 4.27 12.05 -12.03
C GLU A 141 4.12 10.80 -11.13
N LEU A 142 4.09 11.00 -9.82
CA LEU A 142 3.91 9.91 -8.85
C LEU A 142 2.58 9.19 -9.04
N THR A 143 1.51 9.94 -9.30
CA THR A 143 0.19 9.36 -9.60
C THR A 143 0.22 8.54 -10.88
N HIS A 144 0.87 9.05 -11.93
CA HIS A 144 1.04 8.30 -13.18
C HIS A 144 1.76 6.97 -12.94
N ILE A 145 2.85 6.96 -12.18
CA ILE A 145 3.60 5.76 -11.84
C ILE A 145 2.71 4.77 -11.05
N LEU A 146 1.93 5.28 -10.10
CA LEU A 146 1.01 4.47 -9.30
C LEU A 146 -0.06 3.80 -10.17
N PHE A 147 -0.72 4.55 -11.06
CA PHE A 147 -1.73 4.00 -11.97
C PHE A 147 -1.11 3.00 -12.96
N LYS A 148 0.11 3.27 -13.44
CA LYS A 148 0.88 2.32 -14.24
C LYS A 148 1.11 1.01 -13.48
N ASN A 149 1.43 1.06 -12.19
CA ASN A 149 1.59 -0.15 -11.36
C ASN A 149 0.30 -0.97 -11.31
N TYR A 150 -0.85 -0.35 -11.07
CA TYR A 150 -2.14 -1.06 -11.11
C TYR A 150 -2.41 -1.70 -12.46
N ARG A 151 -2.13 -1.00 -13.56
CA ARG A 151 -2.32 -1.54 -14.92
C ARG A 151 -1.43 -2.75 -15.16
N LEU A 152 -0.15 -2.66 -14.82
CA LEU A 152 0.79 -3.76 -14.99
C LEU A 152 0.45 -4.96 -14.10
N ILE A 153 -0.10 -4.73 -12.90
CA ILE A 153 -0.62 -5.81 -12.04
C ILE A 153 -1.82 -6.47 -12.70
N LYS A 154 -2.78 -5.68 -13.21
CA LYS A 154 -3.95 -6.22 -13.94
C LYS A 154 -3.53 -7.09 -15.11
N GLU A 155 -2.56 -6.64 -15.88
CA GLU A 155 -2.00 -7.40 -17.03
C GLU A 155 -1.20 -8.65 -16.61
N SER A 156 -0.78 -8.73 -15.35
CA SER A 156 0.00 -9.85 -14.80
C SER A 156 -0.87 -10.97 -14.24
N THR A 157 -2.20 -10.84 -14.26
CA THR A 157 -3.09 -11.82 -13.64
C THR A 157 -4.33 -12.11 -14.49
N ARG A 158 -4.91 -13.29 -14.28
CA ARG A 158 -6.23 -13.64 -14.80
C ARG A 158 -7.34 -13.43 -13.75
N ALA A 159 -6.97 -13.17 -12.49
CA ALA A 159 -7.92 -12.92 -11.42
C ALA A 159 -8.78 -11.70 -11.73
N LYS A 160 -10.04 -11.79 -11.37
CA LYS A 160 -11.01 -10.70 -11.54
C LYS A 160 -10.82 -9.69 -10.43
N ILE A 161 -10.54 -8.44 -10.77
CA ILE A 161 -10.36 -7.34 -9.83
C ILE A 161 -11.42 -6.29 -10.14
N TYR A 162 -12.18 -5.87 -9.13
CA TYR A 162 -13.25 -4.89 -9.26
C TYR A 162 -13.04 -3.73 -8.28
N ASN A 163 -13.34 -2.50 -8.73
CA ASN A 163 -13.36 -1.34 -7.86
C ASN A 163 -14.79 -1.08 -7.38
N LEU A 164 -15.00 -1.16 -6.06
CA LEU A 164 -16.29 -0.87 -5.42
C LEU A 164 -16.32 0.54 -4.81
N THR A 165 -15.24 1.30 -4.93
CA THR A 165 -15.14 2.64 -4.34
C THR A 165 -15.98 3.62 -5.13
N PRO A 166 -17.00 4.27 -4.55
CA PRO A 166 -17.78 5.28 -5.24
C PRO A 166 -16.90 6.47 -5.62
N ASN A 167 -17.10 7.02 -6.82
CA ASN A 167 -16.40 8.21 -7.32
C ASN A 167 -14.87 8.10 -7.32
N SER A 168 -14.32 6.89 -7.39
CA SER A 168 -12.88 6.67 -7.46
C SER A 168 -12.31 7.11 -8.79
N TYR A 169 -11.13 7.73 -8.76
CA TYR A 169 -10.34 8.02 -9.95
C TYR A 169 -9.57 6.80 -10.48
N LEU A 170 -9.54 5.69 -9.72
CA LEU A 170 -8.89 4.45 -10.13
C LEU A 170 -9.77 3.66 -11.09
N ASP A 171 -9.75 4.02 -12.36
CA ASP A 171 -10.52 3.42 -13.47
C ASP A 171 -9.81 2.23 -14.15
N VAL A 172 -8.65 1.84 -13.67
CA VAL A 172 -7.89 0.69 -14.18
C VAL A 172 -8.69 -0.60 -14.07
N PHE A 173 -9.49 -0.76 -13.01
CA PHE A 173 -10.33 -1.91 -12.76
C PHE A 173 -11.80 -1.57 -13.03
N PRO A 174 -12.60 -2.52 -13.57
CA PRO A 174 -14.03 -2.28 -13.77
C PRO A 174 -14.73 -1.98 -12.44
N PHE A 175 -15.64 -1.00 -12.48
CA PHE A 175 -16.47 -0.64 -11.34
C PHE A 175 -17.60 -1.65 -11.13
N LYS A 176 -17.93 -1.91 -9.86
CA LYS A 176 -19.16 -2.57 -9.43
C LYS A 176 -19.75 -1.82 -8.25
N LYS A 177 -21.06 -1.92 -8.07
CA LYS A 177 -21.71 -1.41 -6.87
C LYS A 177 -21.45 -2.37 -5.71
N TYR A 178 -21.25 -1.81 -4.52
CA TYR A 178 -21.02 -2.58 -3.29
C TYR A 178 -22.19 -3.54 -3.01
N GLU A 179 -23.42 -3.07 -3.20
CA GLU A 179 -24.65 -3.82 -2.97
C GLU A 179 -24.84 -5.02 -3.91
N ASP A 180 -24.21 -4.99 -5.09
CA ASP A 180 -24.26 -6.09 -6.05
C ASP A 180 -23.35 -7.26 -5.68
N VAL A 181 -22.43 -7.04 -4.73
CA VAL A 181 -21.37 -7.99 -4.37
C VAL A 181 -21.58 -8.57 -2.97
N ILE A 182 -21.97 -7.74 -2.02
CA ILE A 182 -22.19 -8.13 -0.62
C ILE A 182 -23.70 -8.22 -0.39
N ARG A 183 -24.16 -9.43 -0.27
CA ARG A 183 -25.54 -9.78 0.08
C ARG A 183 -25.62 -10.33 1.49
#